data_db161d6018504b13220078323602a8de
#
_entry.id   db161d6018504b13220078323602a8de
#
_cell.length_a   1.000
_cell.length_b   1.000
_cell.length_c   1.000
_cell.angle_alpha   90.00
_cell.angle_beta   90.00
_cell.angle_gamma   90.00
#
_symmetry.space_group_name_H-M   'P 1'
#
loop_
_entity.id
_entity.type
_entity.pdbx_description
1 polymer ?
#
loop_
_entity_poly.entity_id
_entity_poly.type
_entity_poly.pdbx_seq_one_letter_code
_entity_poly.pdbx_strand_id
1 'polypeptide(L)'
;DDPPAQALRGKRNSSMRIAINQVKDGRADAAVSAGNTGALMAISRFVLKTLDGIDRPAIASALPNQTGGTTTMLDLGANVDSSAEHLLQFAVLGAALV
;
A
#
# COMPACT_ATOMS: atom_id res chain seq x y z
N ASP A 1 19.22 3.34 -0.47
CA ASP A 1 17.79 3.59 -0.34
C ASP A 1 17.52 4.92 0.31
N ASP A 2 16.65 5.72 -0.31
CA ASP A 2 16.29 7.03 0.23
C ASP A 2 15.16 6.94 1.24
N PRO A 3 15.11 7.85 2.23
CA PRO A 3 13.94 7.96 3.10
C PRO A 3 12.66 8.18 2.29
N PRO A 4 11.52 7.58 2.69
CA PRO A 4 10.27 7.66 1.92
C PRO A 4 9.82 9.09 1.58
N ALA A 5 9.93 10.01 2.54
CA ALA A 5 9.53 11.40 2.32
C ALA A 5 10.44 12.10 1.30
N GLN A 6 11.73 11.79 1.29
CA GLN A 6 12.67 12.34 0.33
C GLN A 6 12.40 11.78 -1.07
N ALA A 7 12.12 10.49 -1.20
CA ALA A 7 11.75 9.87 -2.46
C ALA A 7 10.49 10.53 -3.04
N LEU A 8 9.50 10.79 -2.20
CA LEU A 8 8.26 11.43 -2.62
C LEU A 8 8.47 12.85 -3.12
N ARG A 9 9.28 13.65 -2.40
CA ARG A 9 9.45 15.07 -2.70
C ARG A 9 10.53 15.36 -3.73
N GLY A 10 11.63 14.60 -3.70
CA GLY A 10 12.85 14.89 -4.46
C GLY A 10 13.09 14.03 -5.68
N LYS A 11 12.40 12.89 -5.81
CA LYS A 11 12.69 11.92 -6.88
C LYS A 11 11.46 11.54 -7.68
N ARG A 12 10.94 12.53 -8.42
CA ARG A 12 9.75 12.35 -9.25
C ARG A 12 9.92 11.34 -10.36
N ASN A 13 11.17 11.14 -10.81
CA ASN A 13 11.49 10.22 -11.90
C ASN A 13 12.16 8.93 -11.41
N SER A 14 12.00 8.57 -10.12
CA SER A 14 12.48 7.28 -9.64
C SER A 14 11.75 6.15 -10.34
N SER A 15 12.42 5.00 -10.48
CA SER A 15 11.83 3.82 -11.12
C SER A 15 10.52 3.40 -10.45
N MET A 16 10.45 3.49 -9.11
CA MET A 16 9.26 3.18 -8.35
C MET A 16 8.10 4.12 -8.71
N ARG A 17 8.35 5.42 -8.77
CA ARG A 17 7.31 6.40 -9.10
C ARG A 17 6.85 6.26 -10.54
N ILE A 18 7.77 6.00 -11.48
CA ILE A 18 7.41 5.74 -12.87
C ILE A 18 6.51 4.51 -12.98
N ALA A 19 6.84 3.43 -12.27
CA ALA A 19 6.04 2.22 -12.27
C ALA A 19 4.61 2.48 -11.77
N ILE A 20 4.46 3.23 -10.68
CA ILE A 20 3.15 3.56 -10.12
C ILE A 20 2.37 4.49 -11.04
N ASN A 21 3.04 5.45 -11.70
CA ASN A 21 2.40 6.31 -12.67
C ASN A 21 1.83 5.54 -13.87
N GLN A 22 2.44 4.43 -14.27
CA GLN A 22 1.88 3.57 -15.33
C GLN A 22 0.51 3.02 -14.94
N VAL A 23 0.34 2.66 -13.66
CA VAL A 23 -0.96 2.21 -13.15
C VAL A 23 -1.97 3.35 -13.16
N LYS A 24 -1.57 4.53 -12.68
CA LYS A 24 -2.44 5.72 -12.67
C LYS A 24 -2.92 6.09 -14.06
N ASP A 25 -2.03 6.02 -15.05
CA ASP A 25 -2.32 6.43 -16.42
C ASP A 25 -3.07 5.35 -17.23
N GLY A 26 -3.36 4.22 -16.61
CA GLY A 26 -4.08 3.13 -17.27
C GLY A 26 -3.24 2.28 -18.22
N ARG A 27 -1.91 2.46 -18.21
CA ARG A 27 -0.99 1.69 -19.06
C ARG A 27 -0.62 0.34 -18.48
N ALA A 28 -0.84 0.17 -17.17
CA ALA A 28 -0.60 -1.07 -16.46
C ALA A 28 -1.71 -1.30 -15.45
N ASP A 29 -1.99 -2.56 -15.16
CA ASP A 29 -3.03 -2.94 -14.19
C ASP A 29 -2.47 -3.06 -12.77
N ALA A 30 -1.16 -3.23 -12.63
CA ALA A 30 -0.49 -3.35 -11.35
C ALA A 30 0.98 -2.97 -11.49
N ALA A 31 1.64 -2.71 -10.36
CA ALA A 31 3.07 -2.46 -10.31
C ALA A 31 3.71 -3.34 -9.25
N VAL A 32 4.94 -3.79 -9.51
CA VAL A 32 5.72 -4.62 -8.61
C VAL A 32 7.05 -3.91 -8.31
N SER A 33 7.42 -3.87 -7.04
CA SER A 33 8.67 -3.24 -6.61
C SER A 33 9.31 -4.05 -5.49
N ALA A 34 10.62 -4.23 -5.58
CA ALA A 34 11.44 -4.80 -4.51
C ALA A 34 12.13 -3.70 -3.69
N GLY A 35 11.73 -2.46 -3.86
CA GLY A 35 12.34 -1.32 -3.18
C GLY A 35 11.83 -1.10 -1.77
N ASN A 36 12.10 0.08 -1.24
CA ASN A 36 11.72 0.44 0.13
C ASN A 36 10.20 0.43 0.31
N THR A 37 9.72 -0.30 1.30
CA THR A 37 8.29 -0.47 1.56
C THR A 37 7.61 0.86 1.92
N GLY A 38 8.23 1.66 2.76
CA GLY A 38 7.68 2.96 3.14
C GLY A 38 7.57 3.91 1.95
N ALA A 39 8.58 3.90 1.07
CA ALA A 39 8.54 4.70 -0.15
C ALA A 39 7.43 4.23 -1.09
N LEU A 40 7.27 2.92 -1.26
CA LEU A 40 6.20 2.35 -2.08
C LEU A 40 4.82 2.79 -1.57
N MET A 41 4.60 2.70 -0.27
CA MET A 41 3.34 3.11 0.35
C MET A 41 3.09 4.62 0.19
N ALA A 42 4.10 5.45 0.45
CA ALA A 42 3.98 6.90 0.36
C ALA A 42 3.70 7.35 -1.07
N ILE A 43 4.44 6.83 -2.04
CA ILE A 43 4.26 7.18 -3.45
C ILE A 43 2.91 6.70 -3.96
N SER A 44 2.52 5.48 -3.61
CA SER A 44 1.22 4.92 -4.01
C SER A 44 0.06 5.75 -3.48
N ARG A 45 0.12 6.16 -2.21
CA ARG A 45 -0.91 7.01 -1.63
C ARG A 45 -1.00 8.36 -2.32
N PHE A 46 0.15 8.95 -2.63
CA PHE A 46 0.20 10.27 -3.28
C PHE A 46 -0.28 10.22 -4.73
N VAL A 47 0.16 9.22 -5.50
CA VAL A 47 -0.13 9.11 -6.93
C VAL A 47 -1.51 8.53 -7.20
N LEU A 48 -1.81 7.38 -6.60
CA LEU A 48 -3.06 6.65 -6.83
C LEU A 48 -4.19 7.12 -5.93
N LYS A 49 -3.83 7.70 -4.78
CA LYS A 49 -4.74 8.13 -3.72
C LYS A 49 -5.45 6.94 -3.08
N THR A 50 -6.29 7.20 -2.12
CA THR A 50 -7.10 6.19 -1.44
C THR A 50 -8.57 6.42 -1.73
N LEU A 51 -9.38 5.40 -1.50
CA LEU A 51 -10.84 5.51 -1.62
C LEU A 51 -11.37 6.45 -0.53
N ASP A 52 -12.52 7.06 -0.81
CA ASP A 52 -13.19 7.92 0.17
C ASP A 52 -13.44 7.15 1.47
N GLY A 53 -13.12 7.80 2.59
CA GLY A 53 -13.26 7.19 3.91
C GLY A 53 -12.07 6.34 4.34
N ILE A 54 -11.05 6.17 3.49
CA ILE A 54 -9.82 5.43 3.81
C ILE A 54 -8.65 6.41 3.82
N ASP A 55 -8.02 6.59 4.98
CA ASP A 55 -6.91 7.54 5.13
C ASP A 55 -5.58 7.01 4.64
N ARG A 56 -5.35 5.70 4.79
CA ARG A 56 -4.05 5.07 4.48
C ARG A 56 -4.23 3.76 3.76
N PRO A 57 -3.33 3.44 2.81
CA PRO A 57 -3.23 2.09 2.29
C PRO A 57 -2.65 1.15 3.35
N ALA A 58 -2.81 -0.15 3.15
CA ALA A 58 -2.24 -1.16 4.03
C ALA A 58 -1.64 -2.29 3.19
N ILE A 59 -0.60 -2.93 3.74
CA ILE A 59 -0.07 -4.15 3.15
C ILE A 59 -0.95 -5.30 3.58
N ALA A 60 -1.33 -6.15 2.64
CA ALA A 60 -2.13 -7.33 2.91
C ALA A 60 -1.37 -8.59 2.50
N SER A 61 -1.53 -9.65 3.25
CA SER A 61 -0.96 -10.95 2.92
C SER A 61 -1.92 -12.06 3.34
N ALA A 62 -1.95 -13.12 2.56
CA ALA A 62 -2.72 -14.32 2.88
C ALA A 62 -1.84 -15.29 3.64
N LEU A 63 -2.22 -15.63 4.86
CA LEU A 63 -1.48 -16.56 5.71
C LEU A 63 -2.25 -17.89 5.81
N PRO A 64 -1.56 -19.04 5.85
CA PRO A 64 -2.24 -20.31 6.00
C PRO A 64 -2.88 -20.41 7.40
N ASN A 65 -4.06 -21.03 7.47
CA ASN A 65 -4.75 -21.27 8.73
C ASN A 65 -4.88 -22.77 9.01
N GLN A 66 -5.44 -23.11 10.19
CA GLN A 66 -5.53 -24.50 10.64
C GLN A 66 -6.52 -25.35 9.84
N THR A 67 -7.46 -24.73 9.15
CA THR A 67 -8.50 -25.43 8.40
C THR A 67 -8.14 -25.69 6.94
N GLY A 68 -6.90 -25.42 6.55
CA GLY A 68 -6.44 -25.60 5.17
C GLY A 68 -6.72 -24.45 4.23
N GLY A 69 -7.39 -23.40 4.72
CA GLY A 69 -7.62 -22.17 3.97
C GLY A 69 -6.59 -21.09 4.29
N THR A 70 -6.96 -19.84 4.07
CA THR A 70 -6.09 -18.70 4.36
C THR A 70 -6.80 -17.65 5.20
N THR A 71 -6.00 -16.93 5.98
CA THR A 71 -6.44 -15.73 6.72
C THR A 71 -5.75 -14.53 6.08
N THR A 72 -6.52 -13.55 5.65
CA THR A 72 -5.95 -12.31 5.11
C THR A 72 -5.63 -11.36 6.24
N MET A 73 -4.38 -10.94 6.31
CA MET A 73 -3.88 -10.04 7.34
C MET A 73 -3.48 -8.71 6.70
N LEU A 74 -3.91 -7.61 7.28
CA LEU A 74 -3.61 -6.27 6.80
C LEU A 74 -2.78 -5.48 7.80
N ASP A 75 -2.09 -4.46 7.30
CA ASP A 75 -1.26 -3.55 8.08
C ASP A 75 -0.04 -4.25 8.67
N LEU A 76 0.78 -4.77 7.76
CA LEU A 76 1.97 -5.56 8.10
C LEU A 76 3.22 -4.67 8.14
N GLY A 77 3.26 -3.72 9.09
CA GLY A 77 4.47 -2.98 9.41
C GLY A 77 4.75 -1.72 8.60
N ALA A 78 3.95 -1.39 7.59
CA ALA A 78 4.13 -0.17 6.81
C ALA A 78 3.65 1.07 7.55
N ASN A 79 2.68 0.91 8.45
CA ASN A 79 2.20 1.97 9.34
C ASN A 79 2.76 1.73 10.73
N VAL A 80 3.48 2.74 11.27
CA VAL A 80 4.09 2.63 12.59
C VAL A 80 3.01 2.63 13.68
N ASP A 81 2.06 3.53 13.55
CA ASP A 81 0.93 3.66 14.47
C ASP A 81 -0.38 3.61 13.70
N SER A 82 -1.38 2.97 14.30
CA SER A 82 -2.73 2.95 13.75
C SER A 82 -3.72 3.31 14.85
N SER A 83 -4.57 4.32 14.58
CA SER A 83 -5.68 4.68 15.47
C SER A 83 -6.77 3.62 15.39
N ALA A 84 -7.75 3.69 16.31
CA ALA A 84 -8.92 2.82 16.23
C ALA A 84 -9.68 3.00 14.90
N GLU A 85 -9.74 4.24 14.41
CA GLU A 85 -10.37 4.53 13.13
C GLU A 85 -9.63 3.88 11.96
N HIS A 86 -8.29 3.89 11.97
CA HIS A 86 -7.49 3.20 10.96
C HIS A 86 -7.73 1.70 10.98
N LEU A 87 -7.81 1.09 12.15
CA LEU A 87 -8.09 -0.34 12.29
C LEU A 87 -9.46 -0.70 11.71
N LEU A 88 -10.47 0.14 11.93
CA LEU A 88 -11.79 -0.04 11.32
C LEU A 88 -11.72 0.04 9.81
N GLN A 89 -11.00 1.03 9.27
CA GLN A 89 -10.83 1.18 7.83
C GLN A 89 -10.12 -0.04 7.22
N PHE A 90 -9.09 -0.56 7.87
CA PHE A 90 -8.39 -1.77 7.41
C PHE A 90 -9.30 -3.00 7.46
N ALA A 91 -10.17 -3.10 8.43
CA ALA A 91 -11.16 -4.19 8.49
C ALA A 91 -12.11 -4.13 7.29
N VAL A 92 -12.57 -2.94 6.92
CA VAL A 92 -13.41 -2.74 5.74
C VAL A 92 -12.65 -3.12 4.46
N LEU A 93 -11.41 -2.69 4.32
CA LEU A 93 -10.57 -3.05 3.19
C LEU A 93 -10.37 -4.56 3.09
N GLY A 94 -10.09 -5.22 4.20
CA GLY A 94 -9.90 -6.66 4.23
C GLY A 94 -11.16 -7.42 3.84
N ALA A 95 -12.32 -6.99 4.33
CA ALA A 95 -13.60 -7.60 3.99
C ALA A 95 -13.92 -7.45 2.49
N ALA A 96 -13.53 -6.34 1.89
CA ALA A 96 -13.73 -6.12 0.45
C ALA A 96 -12.75 -6.95 -0.40
N LEU A 97 -11.56 -7.22 0.13
CA LEU A 97 -10.50 -7.94 -0.60
C LEU A 97 -10.82 -9.43 -0.72
N VAL A 98 -11.43 -10.03 0.29
CA VAL A 98 -11.71 -11.48 0.31
C VAL A 98 -13.10 -11.85 -0.30
#